data_677d051bf465ef97031c97cbb33fff2f
#
_entry.id   677d051bf465ef97031c97cbb33fff2f
#
_cell.length_a   1.000
_cell.length_b   1.000
_cell.length_c   1.000
_cell.angle_alpha   90.00
_cell.angle_beta   90.00
_cell.angle_gamma   90.00
#
_symmetry.space_group_name_H-M   'P 1'
#
loop_
_entity.id
_entity.type
_entity.pdbx_description
1 polymer ?
#
loop_
_entity_poly.entity_id
_entity_poly.type
_entity_poly.pdbx_seq_one_letter_code
_entity_poly.pdbx_strand_id
1 'polypeptide(L)'
;MSEKPINDDPFRETREKEGVMQCPFQGENITMILRHADVRAAAADWQQFSSDAPFRVPIPSEEAMRSVRQLPIELDPPDHKEYRKLTEPFFLRARNPEVIAAVKTMIGSTVDSLVELETFDAVSDLALPIQSRAFTWLLDMPPEEANVWIQWGIHVFQPQEGEEKIGGSLEVYLNEQFDRAEANPGEDFFSVLTQVEFRGRKLTRDECLGFANLAFAGGRDTIIHSITSIIAWLGANPEGLEYLREDTNRIVLASEEFFRVFMPLTQIGRVCPKGANVHGVKVESGGRVGLCWISANHDESVFENAQDVVLDRRPNPHVAFGYRDHLCQGAAHARLVIRSLLEVLCQRNIAIEVVDSVRHVETAEKFTRAVGYEALKVCFRVQKREM
;
A
#
# COMPACT_ATOMS: atom_id res chain seq x y z
N MET A 1 -29.49 9.28 2.05
CA MET A 1 -28.78 8.55 3.13
C MET A 1 -27.49 9.32 3.36
N SER A 2 -27.20 9.76 4.58
CA SER A 2 -25.92 10.44 4.84
C SER A 2 -24.82 9.42 4.59
N GLU A 3 -23.94 9.69 3.62
CA GLU A 3 -22.73 8.89 3.44
C GLU A 3 -21.97 8.84 4.77
N LYS A 4 -21.53 7.64 5.16
CA LYS A 4 -20.66 7.49 6.33
C LYS A 4 -19.39 8.32 6.12
N PRO A 5 -18.85 8.94 7.17
CA PRO A 5 -17.61 9.71 7.06
C PRO A 5 -16.52 8.90 6.36
N ILE A 6 -15.64 9.59 5.62
CA ILE A 6 -14.50 9.00 4.91
C ILE A 6 -13.62 8.14 5.86
N ASN A 7 -13.64 8.44 7.17
CA ASN A 7 -12.80 7.85 8.20
C ASN A 7 -13.63 7.06 9.24
N ASP A 8 -14.53 6.19 8.81
CA ASP A 8 -15.21 5.29 9.75
C ASP A 8 -14.20 4.30 10.36
N ASP A 9 -13.92 4.43 11.64
CA ASP A 9 -13.03 3.51 12.39
C ASP A 9 -13.88 2.46 13.14
N PRO A 10 -14.07 1.27 12.55
CA PRO A 10 -14.89 0.22 13.16
C PRO A 10 -14.22 -0.42 14.37
N PHE A 11 -12.96 -0.11 14.64
CA PHE A 11 -12.16 -0.70 15.71
C PHE A 11 -12.18 0.11 17.00
N ARG A 12 -12.64 1.37 16.95
CA ARG A 12 -12.51 2.36 18.03
C ARG A 12 -12.97 1.85 19.38
N GLU A 13 -14.21 1.40 19.47
CA GLU A 13 -14.80 0.96 20.73
C GLU A 13 -14.06 -0.28 21.32
N THR A 14 -13.73 -1.26 20.46
CA THR A 14 -13.01 -2.47 20.88
C THR A 14 -11.55 -2.15 21.24
N ARG A 15 -10.90 -1.22 20.49
CA ARG A 15 -9.54 -0.76 20.81
C ARG A 15 -9.47 -0.14 22.20
N GLU A 16 -10.42 0.77 22.52
CA GLU A 16 -10.47 1.44 23.84
C GLU A 16 -10.70 0.46 24.97
N LYS A 17 -11.70 -0.43 24.85
CA LYS A 17 -12.13 -1.32 25.92
C LYS A 17 -11.24 -2.55 26.09
N GLU A 18 -10.96 -3.24 24.98
CA GLU A 18 -10.36 -4.57 25.00
C GLU A 18 -8.92 -4.60 24.48
N GLY A 19 -8.58 -3.76 23.49
CA GLY A 19 -7.26 -3.73 22.85
C GLY A 19 -7.05 -4.81 21.78
N VAL A 20 -7.95 -5.80 21.73
CA VAL A 20 -7.94 -6.89 20.75
C VAL A 20 -9.35 -7.17 20.23
N MET A 21 -9.45 -7.72 19.02
CA MET A 21 -10.70 -8.18 18.42
C MET A 21 -10.51 -9.62 17.92
N GLN A 22 -11.42 -10.52 18.28
CA GLN A 22 -11.47 -11.85 17.69
C GLN A 22 -12.31 -11.79 16.41
N CYS A 23 -11.70 -12.08 15.27
CA CYS A 23 -12.39 -12.02 13.98
C CYS A 23 -12.11 -13.29 13.16
N PRO A 24 -13.16 -14.03 12.75
CA PRO A 24 -12.99 -15.17 11.86
C PRO A 24 -12.65 -14.73 10.43
N PHE A 25 -11.67 -15.43 9.84
CA PHE A 25 -11.30 -15.33 8.43
C PHE A 25 -11.15 -16.73 7.85
N GLN A 26 -11.98 -17.12 6.91
CA GLN A 26 -11.93 -18.42 6.24
C GLN A 26 -11.87 -19.62 7.22
N GLY A 27 -12.62 -19.55 8.34
CA GLY A 27 -12.66 -20.61 9.34
C GLY A 27 -11.55 -20.57 10.40
N GLU A 28 -10.56 -19.68 10.27
CA GLU A 28 -9.55 -19.42 11.29
C GLU A 28 -9.93 -18.19 12.12
N ASN A 29 -9.94 -18.31 13.45
CA ASN A 29 -10.23 -17.18 14.33
C ASN A 29 -8.94 -16.41 14.62
N ILE A 30 -8.84 -15.20 14.09
CA ILE A 30 -7.66 -14.34 14.20
C ILE A 30 -7.82 -13.37 15.37
N THR A 31 -6.83 -13.31 16.25
CA THR A 31 -6.73 -12.28 17.28
C THR A 31 -6.08 -11.03 16.68
N MET A 32 -6.90 -10.03 16.37
CA MET A 32 -6.43 -8.74 15.85
C MET A 32 -5.96 -7.87 17.01
N ILE A 33 -4.71 -7.40 16.95
CA ILE A 33 -4.12 -6.48 17.93
C ILE A 33 -4.42 -5.05 17.45
N LEU A 34 -5.05 -4.21 18.30
CA LEU A 34 -5.64 -2.96 17.88
C LEU A 34 -4.89 -1.69 18.34
N ARG A 35 -4.29 -1.71 19.55
CA ARG A 35 -3.63 -0.52 20.11
C ARG A 35 -2.27 -0.28 19.49
N HIS A 36 -1.93 0.98 19.28
CA HIS A 36 -0.68 1.39 18.65
C HIS A 36 0.57 0.83 19.36
N ALA A 37 0.62 0.90 20.69
CA ALA A 37 1.75 0.39 21.46
C ALA A 37 1.93 -1.13 21.30
N ASP A 38 0.81 -1.88 21.33
CA ASP A 38 0.81 -3.33 21.23
C ASP A 38 1.14 -3.82 19.82
N VAL A 39 0.62 -3.15 18.80
CA VAL A 39 0.97 -3.42 17.39
C VAL A 39 2.47 -3.22 17.16
N ARG A 40 3.05 -2.15 17.71
CA ARG A 40 4.50 -1.90 17.59
C ARG A 40 5.33 -2.92 18.37
N ALA A 41 4.88 -3.30 19.57
CA ALA A 41 5.55 -4.32 20.37
C ALA A 41 5.56 -5.67 19.65
N ALA A 42 4.40 -6.10 19.15
CA ALA A 42 4.27 -7.35 18.40
C ALA A 42 5.07 -7.33 17.09
N ALA A 43 5.09 -6.21 16.36
CA ALA A 43 5.87 -6.06 15.14
C ALA A 43 7.40 -6.09 15.38
N ALA A 44 7.86 -5.78 16.60
CA ALA A 44 9.26 -5.80 16.97
C ALA A 44 9.73 -7.16 17.51
N ASP A 45 8.83 -8.01 17.95
CA ASP A 45 9.12 -9.33 18.57
C ASP A 45 8.83 -10.47 17.58
N TRP A 46 9.69 -10.61 16.56
CA TRP A 46 9.55 -11.68 15.58
C TRP A 46 9.72 -13.08 16.19
N GLN A 47 10.34 -13.24 17.34
CA GLN A 47 10.50 -14.53 18.02
C GLN A 47 9.18 -15.06 18.56
N GLN A 48 8.30 -14.16 19.00
CA GLN A 48 6.96 -14.49 19.45
C GLN A 48 5.91 -14.37 18.35
N PHE A 49 6.08 -13.41 17.45
CA PHE A 49 5.15 -13.08 16.36
C PHE A 49 5.86 -13.19 15.02
N SER A 50 6.05 -14.42 14.56
CA SER A 50 6.86 -14.76 13.40
C SER A 50 6.17 -14.43 12.07
N SER A 51 6.96 -13.95 11.11
CA SER A 51 6.56 -13.83 9.70
C SER A 51 6.97 -15.05 8.88
N ASP A 52 7.77 -15.97 9.42
CA ASP A 52 8.16 -17.20 8.71
C ASP A 52 7.00 -18.20 8.65
N ALA A 53 6.00 -17.81 7.87
CA ALA A 53 4.74 -18.52 7.70
C ALA A 53 4.25 -18.33 6.25
N PRO A 54 4.75 -19.15 5.31
CA PRO A 54 4.37 -19.05 3.90
C PRO A 54 2.86 -18.99 3.71
N PHE A 55 2.39 -18.05 2.89
CA PHE A 55 0.97 -17.78 2.57
C PHE A 55 0.11 -17.25 3.72
N ARG A 56 0.61 -17.23 4.97
CA ARG A 56 -0.17 -16.89 6.17
C ARG A 56 0.12 -15.50 6.73
N VAL A 57 1.03 -14.73 6.13
CA VAL A 57 1.29 -13.32 6.47
C VAL A 57 0.14 -12.43 5.97
N PRO A 58 -0.42 -12.58 4.76
CA PRO A 58 -1.71 -11.96 4.42
C PRO A 58 -2.87 -12.55 5.23
N ILE A 59 -3.91 -11.75 5.49
CA ILE A 59 -5.15 -12.18 6.13
C ILE A 59 -6.31 -11.74 5.22
N PRO A 60 -7.10 -12.68 4.70
CA PRO A 60 -7.03 -14.14 4.85
C PRO A 60 -5.75 -14.75 4.27
N SER A 61 -5.56 -16.07 4.45
CA SER A 61 -4.43 -16.79 3.86
C SER A 61 -4.51 -16.81 2.33
N GLU A 62 -3.37 -16.67 1.66
CA GLU A 62 -3.26 -16.69 0.20
C GLU A 62 -2.80 -18.05 -0.38
N GLU A 63 -2.92 -19.13 0.38
CA GLU A 63 -2.49 -20.47 -0.05
C GLU A 63 -3.19 -20.93 -1.34
N ALA A 64 -4.45 -20.53 -1.54
CA ALA A 64 -5.20 -20.82 -2.76
C ALA A 64 -4.94 -19.81 -3.90
N MET A 65 -4.23 -18.72 -3.63
CA MET A 65 -4.12 -17.58 -4.56
C MET A 65 -2.78 -17.55 -5.31
N ARG A 66 -1.72 -18.12 -4.76
CA ARG A 66 -0.38 -18.09 -5.33
C ARG A 66 0.38 -19.38 -5.07
N SER A 67 1.35 -19.67 -5.92
CA SER A 67 2.13 -20.92 -5.87
C SER A 67 3.41 -20.80 -5.04
N VAL A 68 3.91 -19.58 -4.79
CA VAL A 68 5.19 -19.32 -4.13
C VAL A 68 5.02 -18.42 -2.91
N ARG A 69 5.91 -18.58 -1.92
CA ARG A 69 5.98 -17.65 -0.78
C ARG A 69 6.46 -16.26 -1.21
N GLN A 70 5.97 -15.21 -0.59
CA GLN A 70 6.41 -13.85 -0.85
C GLN A 70 7.71 -13.53 -0.10
N LEU A 71 8.73 -13.09 -0.85
CA LEU A 71 10.04 -12.75 -0.30
C LEU A 71 10.27 -11.23 -0.34
N PRO A 72 10.84 -10.65 0.73
CA PRO A 72 11.24 -11.26 1.99
C PRO A 72 10.17 -11.23 3.09
N ILE A 73 8.94 -10.78 2.83
CA ILE A 73 7.94 -10.49 3.88
C ILE A 73 7.57 -11.72 4.73
N GLU A 74 7.65 -12.91 4.12
CA GLU A 74 7.35 -14.19 4.79
C GLU A 74 8.61 -14.87 5.36
N LEU A 75 9.56 -14.08 5.83
CA LEU A 75 10.78 -14.54 6.51
C LEU A 75 10.98 -13.78 7.81
N ASP A 76 11.65 -14.41 8.75
CA ASP A 76 12.15 -13.75 9.97
C ASP A 76 13.64 -13.38 9.84
N PRO A 77 14.16 -12.44 10.66
CA PRO A 77 15.60 -12.26 10.82
C PRO A 77 16.30 -13.56 11.31
N PRO A 78 17.55 -13.87 10.86
CA PRO A 78 18.39 -13.00 10.02
C PRO A 78 18.10 -13.09 8.53
N ASP A 79 17.44 -14.14 8.06
CA ASP A 79 17.19 -14.40 6.64
C ASP A 79 16.43 -13.27 5.97
N HIS A 80 15.37 -12.73 6.59
CA HIS A 80 14.65 -11.58 6.10
C HIS A 80 15.60 -10.42 5.68
N LYS A 81 16.58 -10.09 6.53
CA LYS A 81 17.49 -8.96 6.27
C LYS A 81 18.41 -9.22 5.08
N GLU A 82 18.85 -10.46 4.90
CA GLU A 82 19.72 -10.83 3.79
C GLU A 82 18.97 -10.81 2.46
N TYR A 83 17.78 -11.43 2.44
CA TYR A 83 16.93 -11.42 1.24
C TYR A 83 16.48 -10.01 0.87
N ARG A 84 16.11 -9.18 1.84
CA ARG A 84 15.70 -7.78 1.63
C ARG A 84 16.75 -6.96 0.88
N LYS A 85 18.04 -7.18 1.15
CA LYS A 85 19.14 -6.46 0.50
C LYS A 85 19.20 -6.68 -1.01
N LEU A 86 18.71 -7.81 -1.50
CA LEU A 86 18.75 -8.14 -2.93
C LEU A 86 17.89 -7.19 -3.77
N THR A 87 16.78 -6.72 -3.23
CA THR A 87 15.85 -5.81 -3.91
C THR A 87 15.98 -4.36 -3.46
N GLU A 88 16.68 -4.09 -2.37
CA GLU A 88 16.86 -2.73 -1.83
C GLU A 88 17.34 -1.70 -2.87
N PRO A 89 18.29 -2.01 -3.78
CA PRO A 89 18.75 -1.06 -4.79
C PRO A 89 17.62 -0.50 -5.66
N PHE A 90 16.63 -1.33 -6.03
CA PHE A 90 15.47 -0.89 -6.80
C PHE A 90 14.60 0.07 -6.00
N PHE A 91 14.29 -0.25 -4.75
CA PHE A 91 13.46 0.62 -3.91
C PHE A 91 14.16 1.94 -3.53
N LEU A 92 15.50 1.98 -3.55
CA LEU A 92 16.29 3.21 -3.38
C LEU A 92 16.23 4.12 -4.62
N ARG A 93 15.86 3.62 -5.81
CA ARG A 93 15.67 4.43 -7.02
C ARG A 93 14.66 5.57 -6.82
N ALA A 94 13.68 5.38 -5.94
CA ALA A 94 12.75 6.45 -5.56
C ALA A 94 13.42 7.68 -4.90
N ARG A 95 14.71 7.60 -4.57
CA ARG A 95 15.53 8.72 -4.06
C ARG A 95 16.48 9.30 -5.12
N ASN A 96 16.56 8.68 -6.30
CA ASN A 96 17.38 9.17 -7.39
C ASN A 96 16.76 10.46 -7.98
N PRO A 97 17.50 11.58 -8.11
CA PRO A 97 16.99 12.82 -8.66
C PRO A 97 16.38 12.68 -10.07
N GLU A 98 16.95 11.83 -10.92
CA GLU A 98 16.44 11.59 -12.28
C GLU A 98 15.08 10.89 -12.24
N VAL A 99 14.91 9.87 -11.40
CA VAL A 99 13.64 9.16 -11.21
C VAL A 99 12.60 10.11 -10.60
N ILE A 100 12.97 10.91 -9.61
CA ILE A 100 12.09 11.93 -9.01
C ILE A 100 11.59 12.90 -10.08
N ALA A 101 12.49 13.44 -10.92
CA ALA A 101 12.14 14.38 -11.98
C ALA A 101 11.23 13.73 -13.04
N ALA A 102 11.53 12.49 -13.44
CA ALA A 102 10.75 11.76 -14.43
C ALA A 102 9.33 11.45 -13.91
N VAL A 103 9.20 10.94 -12.68
CA VAL A 103 7.90 10.66 -12.04
C VAL A 103 7.09 11.95 -11.90
N LYS A 104 7.70 13.05 -11.46
CA LYS A 104 7.01 14.34 -11.34
C LYS A 104 6.54 14.88 -12.69
N THR A 105 7.37 14.78 -13.75
CA THR A 105 7.00 15.17 -15.11
C THR A 105 5.84 14.34 -15.64
N MET A 106 5.89 13.02 -15.45
CA MET A 106 4.84 12.10 -15.86
C MET A 106 3.51 12.41 -15.15
N ILE A 107 3.53 12.65 -13.84
CA ILE A 107 2.35 13.05 -13.07
C ILE A 107 1.81 14.40 -13.59
N GLY A 108 2.69 15.38 -13.85
CA GLY A 108 2.31 16.66 -14.43
C GLY A 108 1.57 16.51 -15.75
N SER A 109 2.12 15.74 -16.69
CA SER A 109 1.48 15.46 -17.97
C SER A 109 0.14 14.74 -17.83
N THR A 110 0.02 13.81 -16.87
CA THR A 110 -1.24 13.12 -16.59
C THR A 110 -2.29 14.10 -16.08
N VAL A 111 -1.96 14.95 -15.11
CA VAL A 111 -2.87 15.98 -14.59
C VAL A 111 -3.25 16.99 -15.68
N ASP A 112 -2.30 17.46 -16.48
CA ASP A 112 -2.54 18.42 -17.56
C ASP A 112 -3.54 17.86 -18.59
N SER A 113 -3.47 16.56 -18.92
CA SER A 113 -4.43 15.92 -19.84
C SER A 113 -5.84 15.78 -19.21
N LEU A 114 -5.95 15.60 -17.92
CA LEU A 114 -7.24 15.42 -17.24
C LEU A 114 -7.98 16.75 -17.01
N VAL A 115 -7.27 17.87 -16.92
CA VAL A 115 -7.87 19.22 -16.83
C VAL A 115 -8.70 19.57 -18.08
N GLU A 116 -8.37 19.01 -19.24
CA GLU A 116 -9.10 19.22 -20.50
C GLU A 116 -10.44 18.45 -20.54
N LEU A 117 -10.67 17.52 -19.61
CA LEU A 117 -11.89 16.72 -19.55
C LEU A 117 -12.96 17.40 -18.68
N GLU A 118 -14.22 17.25 -19.07
CA GLU A 118 -15.34 17.71 -18.25
C GLU A 118 -15.38 16.95 -16.90
N THR A 119 -15.26 15.65 -16.95
CA THR A 119 -15.13 14.74 -15.80
C THR A 119 -14.32 13.52 -16.19
N PHE A 120 -13.69 12.86 -15.22
CA PHE A 120 -12.96 11.61 -15.41
C PHE A 120 -13.06 10.75 -14.14
N ASP A 121 -12.69 9.47 -14.25
CA ASP A 121 -12.61 8.59 -13.08
C ASP A 121 -11.19 8.61 -12.49
N ALA A 122 -11.06 9.11 -11.25
CA ALA A 122 -9.77 9.20 -10.57
C ALA A 122 -9.13 7.83 -10.30
N VAL A 123 -9.86 6.72 -10.34
CA VAL A 123 -9.31 5.36 -10.21
C VAL A 123 -8.63 4.96 -11.51
N SER A 124 -9.38 4.90 -12.63
CA SER A 124 -8.89 4.40 -13.93
C SER A 124 -8.04 5.40 -14.69
N ASP A 125 -8.34 6.70 -14.60
CA ASP A 125 -7.72 7.72 -15.46
C ASP A 125 -6.57 8.50 -14.78
N LEU A 126 -6.51 8.49 -13.43
CA LEU A 126 -5.46 9.17 -12.67
C LEU A 126 -4.60 8.18 -11.88
N ALA A 127 -5.19 7.46 -10.91
CA ALA A 127 -4.42 6.70 -9.92
C ALA A 127 -3.72 5.48 -10.53
N LEU A 128 -4.44 4.67 -11.29
CA LEU A 128 -3.90 3.48 -11.95
C LEU A 128 -2.80 3.82 -12.97
N PRO A 129 -2.96 4.81 -13.88
CA PRO A 129 -1.87 5.24 -14.77
C PRO A 129 -0.66 5.82 -14.04
N ILE A 130 -0.86 6.64 -13.00
CA ILE A 130 0.26 7.19 -12.21
C ILE A 130 1.02 6.07 -11.53
N GLN A 131 0.32 5.16 -10.84
CA GLN A 131 0.94 4.05 -10.14
C GLN A 131 1.72 3.16 -11.11
N SER A 132 1.09 2.70 -12.21
CA SER A 132 1.73 1.77 -13.15
C SER A 132 2.97 2.38 -13.81
N ARG A 133 2.89 3.63 -14.26
CA ARG A 133 4.05 4.33 -14.87
C ARG A 133 5.14 4.62 -13.86
N ALA A 134 4.81 5.06 -12.64
CA ALA A 134 5.81 5.27 -11.59
C ALA A 134 6.50 3.96 -11.18
N PHE A 135 5.79 2.84 -11.25
CA PHE A 135 6.31 1.53 -10.90
C PHE A 135 7.31 1.00 -11.94
N THR A 136 7.17 1.33 -13.23
CA THR A 136 8.22 1.02 -14.24
C THR A 136 9.54 1.70 -13.88
N TRP A 137 9.52 2.97 -13.45
CA TRP A 137 10.72 3.67 -12.99
C TRP A 137 11.35 3.02 -11.75
N LEU A 138 10.53 2.50 -10.84
CA LEU A 138 11.03 1.82 -9.64
C LEU A 138 11.76 0.53 -10.00
N LEU A 139 11.14 -0.27 -10.87
CA LEU A 139 11.65 -1.59 -11.26
C LEU A 139 12.66 -1.56 -12.41
N ASP A 140 13.00 -0.38 -12.93
CA ASP A 140 13.84 -0.17 -14.12
C ASP A 140 13.33 -0.89 -15.36
N MET A 141 12.01 -0.93 -15.52
CA MET A 141 11.34 -1.59 -16.62
C MET A 141 11.08 -0.62 -17.78
N PRO A 142 10.96 -1.13 -19.02
CA PRO A 142 10.52 -0.32 -20.16
C PRO A 142 9.18 0.38 -19.85
N PRO A 143 9.04 1.69 -20.23
CA PRO A 143 7.81 2.44 -19.94
C PRO A 143 6.53 1.81 -20.50
N GLU A 144 6.65 1.01 -21.59
CA GLU A 144 5.56 0.34 -22.28
C GLU A 144 4.89 -0.72 -21.39
N GLU A 145 5.63 -1.31 -20.43
CA GLU A 145 5.11 -2.29 -19.48
C GLU A 145 3.97 -1.72 -18.63
N ALA A 146 3.99 -0.42 -18.39
CA ALA A 146 2.88 0.24 -17.68
C ALA A 146 1.53 0.03 -18.38
N ASN A 147 1.49 -0.07 -19.71
CA ASN A 147 0.25 -0.26 -20.45
C ASN A 147 -0.34 -1.66 -20.20
N VAL A 148 0.51 -2.68 -20.06
CA VAL A 148 0.09 -4.03 -19.67
C VAL A 148 -0.53 -3.99 -18.27
N TRP A 149 0.13 -3.33 -17.32
CA TRP A 149 -0.33 -3.25 -15.94
C TRP A 149 -1.60 -2.40 -15.77
N ILE A 150 -1.79 -1.37 -16.62
CA ILE A 150 -3.02 -0.58 -16.65
C ILE A 150 -4.20 -1.43 -17.16
N GLN A 151 -3.98 -2.27 -18.17
CA GLN A 151 -5.03 -3.14 -18.72
C GLN A 151 -5.56 -4.18 -17.71
N TRP A 152 -4.77 -4.57 -16.72
CA TRP A 152 -5.25 -5.46 -15.64
C TRP A 152 -6.29 -4.80 -14.72
N GLY A 153 -6.42 -3.47 -14.75
CA GLY A 153 -7.30 -2.76 -13.84
C GLY A 153 -6.78 -2.75 -12.40
N ILE A 154 -7.69 -2.62 -11.46
CA ILE A 154 -7.45 -2.75 -10.01
C ILE A 154 -7.75 -4.18 -9.56
N HIS A 155 -7.30 -4.55 -8.35
CA HIS A 155 -7.58 -5.87 -7.74
C HIS A 155 -7.01 -7.07 -8.51
N VAL A 156 -5.75 -6.96 -8.94
CA VAL A 156 -5.03 -8.03 -9.69
C VAL A 156 -5.00 -9.36 -8.94
N PHE A 157 -5.14 -9.33 -7.62
CA PHE A 157 -5.20 -10.51 -6.76
C PHE A 157 -6.62 -11.04 -6.51
N GLN A 158 -7.65 -10.45 -7.16
CA GLN A 158 -9.01 -10.99 -7.12
C GLN A 158 -9.25 -11.95 -8.30
N PRO A 159 -10.14 -12.96 -8.13
CA PRO A 159 -10.44 -13.88 -9.22
C PRO A 159 -11.05 -13.13 -10.40
N GLN A 160 -10.46 -13.31 -11.58
CA GLN A 160 -11.06 -12.85 -12.82
C GLN A 160 -11.98 -13.94 -13.38
N GLU A 161 -12.99 -13.55 -14.14
CA GLU A 161 -13.95 -14.50 -14.70
C GLU A 161 -13.24 -15.53 -15.59
N GLY A 162 -13.29 -16.81 -15.23
CA GLY A 162 -12.63 -17.92 -15.95
C GLY A 162 -11.22 -18.31 -15.45
N GLU A 163 -10.69 -17.67 -14.42
CA GLU A 163 -9.43 -18.08 -13.80
C GLU A 163 -9.64 -19.20 -12.75
N GLU A 164 -8.82 -20.26 -12.86
CA GLU A 164 -8.80 -21.34 -11.87
C GLU A 164 -8.18 -20.91 -10.52
N LYS A 165 -7.27 -19.92 -10.55
CA LYS A 165 -6.63 -19.31 -9.37
C LYS A 165 -6.72 -17.81 -9.41
N ILE A 166 -6.95 -17.21 -8.26
CA ILE A 166 -6.81 -15.76 -8.06
C ILE A 166 -5.35 -15.40 -8.36
N GLY A 167 -5.11 -14.36 -9.18
CA GLY A 167 -3.77 -13.92 -9.54
C GLY A 167 -3.06 -14.77 -10.62
N GLY A 168 -3.76 -15.68 -11.28
CA GLY A 168 -3.19 -16.51 -12.33
C GLY A 168 -2.56 -15.73 -13.48
N SER A 169 -3.22 -14.65 -13.94
CA SER A 169 -2.69 -13.75 -14.97
C SER A 169 -1.37 -13.08 -14.55
N LEU A 170 -1.26 -12.66 -13.30
CA LEU A 170 -0.01 -12.11 -12.77
C LEU A 170 1.10 -13.15 -12.77
N GLU A 171 0.82 -14.38 -12.32
CA GLU A 171 1.83 -15.44 -12.25
C GLU A 171 2.35 -15.82 -13.64
N VAL A 172 1.48 -15.84 -14.66
CA VAL A 172 1.86 -16.04 -16.07
C VAL A 172 2.80 -14.92 -16.52
N TYR A 173 2.41 -13.67 -16.33
CA TYR A 173 3.24 -12.52 -16.69
C TYR A 173 4.61 -12.55 -15.99
N LEU A 174 4.66 -12.84 -14.70
CA LEU A 174 5.92 -12.90 -13.95
C LEU A 174 6.86 -13.97 -14.51
N ASN A 175 6.33 -15.15 -14.89
CA ASN A 175 7.12 -16.20 -15.52
C ASN A 175 7.65 -15.75 -16.89
N GLU A 176 6.82 -15.13 -17.74
CA GLU A 176 7.25 -14.59 -19.03
C GLU A 176 8.37 -13.55 -18.89
N GLN A 177 8.27 -12.65 -17.88
CA GLN A 177 9.33 -11.68 -17.62
C GLN A 177 10.64 -12.34 -17.16
N PHE A 178 10.59 -13.39 -16.35
CA PHE A 178 11.80 -14.12 -15.96
C PHE A 178 12.38 -14.93 -17.13
N ASP A 179 11.54 -15.53 -17.99
CA ASP A 179 12.02 -16.22 -19.20
C ASP A 179 12.72 -15.24 -20.16
N ARG A 180 12.16 -14.03 -20.34
CA ARG A 180 12.80 -12.93 -21.08
C ARG A 180 14.14 -12.56 -20.45
N ALA A 181 14.17 -12.38 -19.14
CA ALA A 181 15.36 -11.96 -18.39
C ALA A 181 16.48 -13.02 -18.45
N GLU A 182 16.15 -14.31 -18.45
CA GLU A 182 17.13 -15.40 -18.60
C GLU A 182 17.67 -15.47 -20.03
N ALA A 183 16.81 -15.28 -21.05
CA ALA A 183 17.19 -15.32 -22.44
C ALA A 183 17.99 -14.07 -22.88
N ASN A 184 17.66 -12.90 -22.35
CA ASN A 184 18.28 -11.61 -22.69
C ASN A 184 18.42 -10.75 -21.43
N PRO A 185 19.44 -10.98 -20.59
CA PRO A 185 19.63 -10.27 -19.33
C PRO A 185 19.90 -8.77 -19.54
N GLY A 186 19.22 -7.94 -18.75
CA GLY A 186 19.43 -6.49 -18.65
C GLY A 186 19.82 -6.06 -17.23
N GLU A 187 19.45 -4.82 -16.88
CA GLU A 187 19.66 -4.23 -15.55
C GLU A 187 18.35 -4.07 -14.76
N ASP A 188 17.21 -4.45 -15.38
CA ASP A 188 15.90 -4.37 -14.76
C ASP A 188 15.75 -5.37 -13.59
N PHE A 189 14.68 -5.16 -12.81
CA PHE A 189 14.37 -5.96 -11.62
C PHE A 189 14.39 -7.48 -11.86
N PHE A 190 13.79 -7.94 -12.94
CA PHE A 190 13.73 -9.36 -13.27
C PHE A 190 15.12 -9.89 -13.65
N SER A 191 15.85 -9.16 -14.47
CA SER A 191 17.19 -9.54 -14.93
C SER A 191 18.19 -9.64 -13.78
N VAL A 192 18.16 -8.69 -12.85
CA VAL A 192 19.05 -8.72 -11.67
C VAL A 192 18.74 -9.92 -10.80
N LEU A 193 17.48 -10.24 -10.55
CA LEU A 193 17.11 -11.38 -9.71
C LEU A 193 17.56 -12.73 -10.32
N THR A 194 17.55 -12.89 -11.66
CA THR A 194 18.05 -14.12 -12.30
C THR A 194 19.56 -14.28 -12.24
N GLN A 195 20.31 -13.20 -11.99
CA GLN A 195 21.76 -13.19 -12.06
C GLN A 195 22.45 -13.09 -10.71
N VAL A 196 21.76 -12.55 -9.70
CA VAL A 196 22.35 -12.30 -8.39
C VAL A 196 22.82 -13.59 -7.73
N GLU A 197 24.06 -13.58 -7.24
CA GLU A 197 24.57 -14.65 -6.38
C GLU A 197 24.16 -14.39 -4.93
N PHE A 198 23.54 -15.38 -4.33
CA PHE A 198 23.10 -15.36 -2.95
C PHE A 198 23.48 -16.67 -2.25
N ARG A 199 24.25 -16.56 -1.17
CA ARG A 199 24.73 -17.72 -0.41
C ARG A 199 25.44 -18.79 -1.27
N GLY A 200 26.27 -18.35 -2.24
CA GLY A 200 27.08 -19.23 -3.12
C GLY A 200 26.29 -19.90 -4.24
N ARG A 201 25.05 -19.47 -4.52
CA ARG A 201 24.23 -19.93 -5.66
C ARG A 201 23.40 -18.79 -6.23
N LYS A 202 22.88 -18.97 -7.43
CA LYS A 202 21.81 -18.11 -7.94
C LYS A 202 20.50 -18.36 -7.19
N LEU A 203 19.60 -17.39 -7.20
CA LEU A 203 18.23 -17.59 -6.74
C LEU A 203 17.53 -18.67 -7.57
N THR A 204 16.65 -19.43 -6.95
CA THR A 204 15.73 -20.32 -7.66
C THR A 204 14.63 -19.51 -8.35
N ARG A 205 13.94 -20.11 -9.33
CA ARG A 205 12.80 -19.49 -9.99
C ARG A 205 11.71 -19.12 -8.97
N ASP A 206 11.43 -19.99 -8.00
CA ASP A 206 10.43 -19.72 -6.95
C ASP A 206 10.83 -18.53 -6.05
N GLU A 207 12.12 -18.38 -5.74
CA GLU A 207 12.61 -17.22 -5.00
C GLU A 207 12.45 -15.93 -5.82
N CYS A 208 12.78 -15.96 -7.11
CA CYS A 208 12.60 -14.84 -8.03
C CYS A 208 11.11 -14.46 -8.13
N LEU A 209 10.23 -15.44 -8.34
CA LEU A 209 8.78 -15.25 -8.37
C LEU A 209 8.26 -14.69 -7.04
N GLY A 210 8.77 -15.14 -5.90
CA GLY A 210 8.39 -14.65 -4.57
C GLY A 210 8.70 -13.17 -4.39
N PHE A 211 9.85 -12.69 -4.86
CA PHE A 211 10.18 -11.25 -4.85
C PHE A 211 9.28 -10.45 -5.76
N ALA A 212 9.06 -10.91 -6.99
CA ALA A 212 8.25 -10.20 -7.96
C ALA A 212 6.77 -10.17 -7.53
N ASN A 213 6.24 -11.29 -7.06
CA ASN A 213 4.88 -11.37 -6.54
C ASN A 213 4.66 -10.34 -5.40
N LEU A 214 5.58 -10.28 -4.42
CA LEU A 214 5.49 -9.29 -3.35
C LEU A 214 5.57 -7.84 -3.88
N ALA A 215 6.45 -7.56 -4.83
CA ALA A 215 6.60 -6.21 -5.38
C ALA A 215 5.28 -5.73 -6.03
N PHE A 216 4.60 -6.58 -6.79
CA PHE A 216 3.32 -6.27 -7.41
C PHE A 216 2.17 -6.23 -6.39
N ALA A 217 2.09 -7.19 -5.46
CA ALA A 217 1.07 -7.21 -4.42
C ALA A 217 1.11 -5.98 -3.51
N GLY A 218 2.31 -5.58 -3.08
CA GLY A 218 2.49 -4.43 -2.19
C GLY A 218 2.48 -3.08 -2.90
N GLY A 219 2.84 -3.03 -4.18
CA GLY A 219 3.14 -1.78 -4.89
C GLY A 219 1.99 -1.19 -5.71
N ARG A 220 0.88 -1.89 -5.91
CA ARG A 220 -0.19 -1.44 -6.80
C ARG A 220 -1.37 -0.83 -6.06
N ASP A 221 -2.23 -1.65 -5.52
CA ASP A 221 -3.54 -1.24 -5.01
C ASP A 221 -3.40 -0.28 -3.83
N THR A 222 -2.36 -0.43 -3.02
CA THR A 222 -2.09 0.48 -1.91
C THR A 222 -1.88 1.93 -2.34
N ILE A 223 -1.16 2.15 -3.44
CA ILE A 223 -0.93 3.51 -3.99
C ILE A 223 -2.20 4.04 -4.67
N ILE A 224 -2.92 3.20 -5.41
CA ILE A 224 -4.18 3.58 -6.07
C ILE A 224 -5.20 4.03 -5.02
N HIS A 225 -5.40 3.25 -3.96
CA HIS A 225 -6.32 3.60 -2.88
C HIS A 225 -5.86 4.84 -2.10
N SER A 226 -4.56 5.04 -1.91
CA SER A 226 -4.03 6.26 -1.29
C SER A 226 -4.31 7.49 -2.14
N ILE A 227 -4.03 7.46 -3.45
CA ILE A 227 -4.30 8.56 -4.38
C ILE A 227 -5.79 8.90 -4.37
N THR A 228 -6.67 7.91 -4.57
CA THR A 228 -8.12 8.13 -4.67
C THR A 228 -8.71 8.67 -3.37
N SER A 229 -8.26 8.18 -2.22
CA SER A 229 -8.70 8.68 -0.91
C SER A 229 -8.26 10.13 -0.67
N ILE A 230 -7.04 10.49 -1.05
CA ILE A 230 -6.51 11.85 -0.96
C ILE A 230 -7.28 12.80 -1.89
N ILE A 231 -7.52 12.40 -3.15
CA ILE A 231 -8.29 13.20 -4.12
C ILE A 231 -9.72 13.43 -3.61
N ALA A 232 -10.38 12.40 -3.09
CA ALA A 232 -11.73 12.53 -2.54
C ALA A 232 -11.76 13.46 -1.32
N TRP A 233 -10.77 13.35 -0.42
CA TRP A 233 -10.67 14.22 0.75
C TRP A 233 -10.41 15.68 0.34
N LEU A 234 -9.48 15.92 -0.58
CA LEU A 234 -9.18 17.26 -1.09
C LEU A 234 -10.37 17.89 -1.82
N GLY A 235 -11.17 17.10 -2.52
CA GLY A 235 -12.41 17.58 -3.14
C GLY A 235 -13.49 17.97 -2.12
N ALA A 236 -13.55 17.25 -0.98
CA ALA A 236 -14.46 17.57 0.12
C ALA A 236 -13.93 18.69 1.04
N ASN A 237 -12.61 18.97 1.02
CA ASN A 237 -11.93 19.94 1.88
C ASN A 237 -11.00 20.82 1.03
N PRO A 238 -11.56 21.73 0.20
CA PRO A 238 -10.77 22.55 -0.72
C PRO A 238 -9.73 23.45 -0.04
N GLU A 239 -9.99 23.84 1.22
CA GLU A 239 -9.06 24.57 2.07
C GLU A 239 -7.74 23.80 2.30
N GLY A 240 -7.77 22.47 2.19
CA GLY A 240 -6.57 21.64 2.29
C GLY A 240 -5.56 21.94 1.18
N LEU A 241 -6.00 22.07 -0.07
CA LEU A 241 -5.11 22.47 -1.18
C LEU A 241 -4.67 23.94 -1.04
N GLU A 242 -5.54 24.83 -0.57
CA GLU A 242 -5.18 26.24 -0.31
C GLU A 242 -4.06 26.32 0.72
N TYR A 243 -4.19 25.59 1.84
CA TYR A 243 -3.16 25.47 2.86
C TYR A 243 -1.82 24.98 2.33
N LEU A 244 -1.82 23.96 1.44
CA LEU A 244 -0.59 23.42 0.85
C LEU A 244 0.04 24.37 -0.18
N ARG A 245 -0.76 25.19 -0.88
CA ARG A 245 -0.27 26.19 -1.87
C ARG A 245 0.47 27.34 -1.22
N GLU A 246 0.07 27.75 -0.01
CA GLU A 246 0.74 28.84 0.72
C GLU A 246 2.21 28.53 1.01
N ASP A 247 2.52 27.25 1.33
CA ASP A 247 3.88 26.76 1.53
C ASP A 247 3.97 25.28 1.18
N THR A 248 4.61 24.97 0.05
CA THR A 248 4.76 23.60 -0.45
C THR A 248 5.61 22.70 0.48
N ASN A 249 6.38 23.27 1.41
CA ASN A 249 7.06 22.45 2.44
C ASN A 249 6.08 21.73 3.36
N ARG A 250 4.84 22.22 3.48
CA ARG A 250 3.75 21.57 4.24
C ARG A 250 3.36 20.21 3.66
N ILE A 251 3.61 19.97 2.37
CA ILE A 251 3.32 18.69 1.70
C ILE A 251 4.02 17.52 2.40
N VAL A 252 5.20 17.74 2.97
CA VAL A 252 5.95 16.70 3.68
C VAL A 252 5.16 16.16 4.86
N LEU A 253 4.60 17.03 5.69
CA LEU A 253 3.80 16.62 6.86
C LEU A 253 2.43 16.11 6.43
N ALA A 254 1.76 16.83 5.54
CA ALA A 254 0.45 16.45 5.04
C ALA A 254 0.46 15.05 4.40
N SER A 255 1.51 14.70 3.65
CA SER A 255 1.62 13.35 3.08
C SER A 255 1.72 12.26 4.16
N GLU A 256 2.46 12.47 5.25
CA GLU A 256 2.52 11.50 6.36
C GLU A 256 1.15 11.39 7.07
N GLU A 257 0.43 12.49 7.20
CA GLU A 257 -0.92 12.47 7.78
C GLU A 257 -1.92 11.72 6.88
N PHE A 258 -1.86 11.93 5.57
CA PHE A 258 -2.67 11.17 4.63
C PHE A 258 -2.35 9.66 4.70
N PHE A 259 -1.08 9.27 4.80
CA PHE A 259 -0.73 7.86 5.01
C PHE A 259 -1.25 7.31 6.33
N ARG A 260 -1.27 8.11 7.40
CA ARG A 260 -1.85 7.69 8.68
C ARG A 260 -3.34 7.40 8.56
N VAL A 261 -4.08 8.36 8.01
CA VAL A 261 -5.56 8.33 8.00
C VAL A 261 -6.10 7.38 6.94
N PHE A 262 -5.54 7.40 5.73
CA PHE A 262 -6.06 6.64 4.58
C PHE A 262 -5.29 5.36 4.31
N MET A 263 -4.63 4.80 5.32
CA MET A 263 -3.90 3.55 5.16
C MET A 263 -4.80 2.46 4.54
N PRO A 264 -4.46 1.93 3.35
CA PRO A 264 -5.31 0.96 2.67
C PRO A 264 -5.25 -0.44 3.28
N LEU A 265 -4.10 -0.83 3.85
CA LEU A 265 -3.91 -2.15 4.42
C LEU A 265 -4.43 -2.22 5.86
N THR A 266 -5.48 -3.01 6.10
CA THR A 266 -6.08 -3.15 7.43
C THR A 266 -5.13 -3.79 8.43
N GLN A 267 -4.58 -4.95 8.08
CA GLN A 267 -3.75 -5.74 8.97
C GLN A 267 -2.77 -6.63 8.21
N ILE A 268 -1.76 -7.11 8.93
CA ILE A 268 -0.85 -8.16 8.47
C ILE A 268 -0.75 -9.23 9.56
N GLY A 269 -0.74 -10.50 9.15
CA GLY A 269 -0.65 -11.65 10.04
C GLY A 269 0.75 -11.89 10.59
N ARG A 270 0.78 -12.50 11.74
CA ARG A 270 1.95 -13.14 12.34
C ARG A 270 1.52 -14.47 12.94
N VAL A 271 2.37 -15.47 12.86
CA VAL A 271 2.16 -16.76 13.51
C VAL A 271 2.83 -16.72 14.88
N CYS A 272 2.21 -17.36 15.87
CA CYS A 272 2.75 -17.52 17.22
C CYS A 272 3.33 -18.93 17.39
N PRO A 273 4.64 -19.18 17.14
CA PRO A 273 5.18 -20.55 17.12
C PRO A 273 5.02 -21.29 18.45
N LYS A 274 5.07 -20.55 19.56
CA LYS A 274 4.93 -21.08 20.92
C LYS A 274 3.59 -20.71 21.60
N GLY A 275 2.66 -20.15 20.79
CA GLY A 275 1.47 -19.49 21.32
C GLY A 275 1.79 -18.12 21.95
N ALA A 276 0.74 -17.37 22.28
CA ALA A 276 0.84 -16.05 22.89
C ALA A 276 -0.35 -15.81 23.84
N ASN A 277 -0.22 -14.81 24.69
CA ASN A 277 -1.34 -14.22 25.41
C ASN A 277 -1.37 -12.72 25.11
N VAL A 278 -2.46 -12.26 24.50
CA VAL A 278 -2.64 -10.86 24.13
C VAL A 278 -3.88 -10.33 24.82
N HIS A 279 -3.72 -9.44 25.79
CA HIS A 279 -4.81 -8.91 26.62
C HIS A 279 -5.73 -9.99 27.21
N GLY A 280 -5.16 -11.10 27.71
CA GLY A 280 -5.93 -12.21 28.29
C GLY A 280 -6.49 -13.20 27.27
N VAL A 281 -6.44 -12.86 25.97
CA VAL A 281 -6.83 -13.80 24.90
C VAL A 281 -5.66 -14.75 24.61
N LYS A 282 -5.90 -16.04 24.77
CA LYS A 282 -4.91 -17.09 24.47
C LYS A 282 -4.89 -17.37 22.96
N VAL A 283 -3.72 -17.30 22.37
CA VAL A 283 -3.43 -17.75 21.01
C VAL A 283 -2.64 -19.06 21.12
N GLU A 284 -3.15 -20.13 20.55
CA GLU A 284 -2.50 -21.43 20.60
C GLU A 284 -1.19 -21.45 19.79
N SER A 285 -0.32 -22.45 20.07
CA SER A 285 0.91 -22.66 19.29
C SER A 285 0.57 -22.87 17.81
N GLY A 286 1.23 -22.12 16.92
CA GLY A 286 0.93 -22.08 15.49
C GLY A 286 -0.30 -21.25 15.10
N GLY A 287 -1.04 -20.68 16.07
CA GLY A 287 -2.14 -19.76 15.82
C GLY A 287 -1.64 -18.40 15.29
N ARG A 288 -2.54 -17.64 14.64
CA ARG A 288 -2.23 -16.33 14.06
C ARG A 288 -2.77 -15.17 14.88
N VAL A 289 -2.04 -14.05 14.81
CA VAL A 289 -2.53 -12.73 15.21
C VAL A 289 -2.52 -11.80 14.01
N GLY A 290 -3.40 -10.81 14.01
CA GLY A 290 -3.41 -9.72 13.04
C GLY A 290 -2.85 -8.44 13.67
N LEU A 291 -1.82 -7.85 13.08
CA LEU A 291 -1.35 -6.52 13.46
C LEU A 291 -2.21 -5.50 12.73
N CYS A 292 -3.20 -4.91 13.41
CA CYS A 292 -4.17 -4.00 12.81
C CYS A 292 -3.60 -2.59 12.69
N TRP A 293 -2.92 -2.32 11.56
CA TRP A 293 -2.22 -1.06 11.32
C TRP A 293 -3.14 0.14 11.32
N ILE A 294 -4.32 0.02 10.67
CA ILE A 294 -5.27 1.13 10.59
C ILE A 294 -5.84 1.48 11.97
N SER A 295 -6.16 0.48 12.78
CA SER A 295 -6.60 0.72 14.16
C SER A 295 -5.51 1.43 14.97
N ALA A 296 -4.26 0.98 14.87
CA ALA A 296 -3.12 1.61 15.53
C ALA A 296 -2.92 3.06 15.09
N ASN A 297 -3.16 3.38 13.81
CA ASN A 297 -3.06 4.74 13.28
C ASN A 297 -4.21 5.67 13.73
N HIS A 298 -5.30 5.11 14.23
CA HIS A 298 -6.44 5.85 14.76
C HIS A 298 -6.56 5.77 16.30
N ASP A 299 -5.48 5.38 16.99
CA ASP A 299 -5.45 5.25 18.44
C ASP A 299 -5.38 6.63 19.11
N GLU A 300 -6.48 7.02 19.77
CA GLU A 300 -6.65 8.32 20.46
C GLU A 300 -5.68 8.49 21.63
N SER A 301 -5.11 7.40 22.16
CA SER A 301 -4.06 7.49 23.18
C SER A 301 -2.73 8.04 22.64
N VAL A 302 -2.57 8.06 21.31
CA VAL A 302 -1.33 8.49 20.61
C VAL A 302 -1.60 9.71 19.71
N PHE A 303 -2.75 9.76 19.06
CA PHE A 303 -3.09 10.80 18.09
C PHE A 303 -4.30 11.60 18.58
N GLU A 304 -4.07 12.84 19.00
CA GLU A 304 -5.17 13.77 19.29
C GLU A 304 -6.02 13.98 18.03
N ASN A 305 -7.36 13.96 18.15
CA ASN A 305 -8.28 14.01 17.00
C ASN A 305 -7.92 12.95 15.95
N ALA A 306 -7.75 11.70 16.38
CA ALA A 306 -7.21 10.61 15.56
C ALA A 306 -8.05 10.33 14.30
N GLN A 307 -9.34 10.67 14.29
CA GLN A 307 -10.25 10.46 13.15
C GLN A 307 -10.12 11.57 12.09
N ASP A 308 -9.53 12.71 12.44
CA ASP A 308 -9.42 13.87 11.55
C ASP A 308 -8.09 13.88 10.83
N VAL A 309 -8.09 14.46 9.62
CA VAL A 309 -6.86 14.79 8.89
C VAL A 309 -6.34 16.13 9.40
N VAL A 310 -5.19 16.11 10.07
CA VAL A 310 -4.49 17.30 10.59
C VAL A 310 -3.21 17.48 9.79
N LEU A 311 -3.24 18.34 8.76
CA LEU A 311 -2.18 18.45 7.73
C LEU A 311 -0.79 18.80 8.27
N ASP A 312 -0.71 19.39 9.45
CA ASP A 312 0.53 19.79 10.13
C ASP A 312 0.83 18.98 11.39
N ARG A 313 0.19 17.80 11.55
CA ARG A 313 0.34 16.96 12.75
C ARG A 313 1.80 16.73 13.12
N ARG A 314 2.12 17.08 14.37
CA ARG A 314 3.42 16.82 15.01
C ARG A 314 3.24 16.55 16.51
N PRO A 315 3.77 15.45 17.07
CA PRO A 315 4.40 14.32 16.39
C PRO A 315 3.39 13.49 15.59
N ASN A 316 3.86 12.74 14.58
CA ASN A 316 3.07 11.81 13.80
C ASN A 316 3.76 10.42 13.73
N PRO A 317 3.77 9.63 14.82
CA PRO A 317 4.44 8.34 14.89
C PRO A 317 3.59 7.21 14.27
N HIS A 318 3.01 7.44 13.09
CA HIS A 318 2.16 6.46 12.44
C HIS A 318 2.92 5.20 12.04
N VAL A 319 2.18 4.11 11.91
CA VAL A 319 2.69 2.78 11.51
C VAL A 319 2.14 2.35 10.14
N ALA A 320 1.75 3.31 9.29
CA ALA A 320 1.22 3.03 7.95
C ALA A 320 2.19 2.27 7.05
N PHE A 321 3.48 2.37 7.30
CA PHE A 321 4.52 1.60 6.59
C PHE A 321 5.05 0.41 7.39
N GLY A 322 4.32 -0.05 8.41
CA GLY A 322 4.81 -1.09 9.31
C GLY A 322 5.84 -0.57 10.32
N TYR A 323 6.56 -1.50 10.98
CA TYR A 323 7.50 -1.15 12.05
C TYR A 323 8.69 -2.11 12.08
N ARG A 324 9.90 -1.59 12.44
CA ARG A 324 11.15 -2.35 12.59
C ARG A 324 11.58 -3.11 11.33
N ASP A 325 11.92 -4.39 11.48
CA ASP A 325 12.55 -5.20 10.43
C ASP A 325 11.69 -5.28 9.15
N HIS A 326 10.39 -5.38 9.30
CA HIS A 326 9.41 -5.40 8.21
C HIS A 326 8.88 -4.02 7.78
N LEU A 327 9.61 -2.93 8.08
CA LEU A 327 9.24 -1.60 7.55
C LEU A 327 9.11 -1.66 6.02
N CYS A 328 8.03 -1.10 5.48
CA CYS A 328 7.72 -1.13 4.05
C CYS A 328 8.90 -0.69 3.20
N GLN A 329 9.32 -1.54 2.27
CA GLN A 329 10.45 -1.28 1.38
C GLN A 329 10.08 -0.19 0.35
N GLY A 330 8.80 -0.15 -0.06
CA GLY A 330 8.25 0.83 -0.99
C GLY A 330 7.93 2.20 -0.39
N ALA A 331 8.20 2.44 0.91
CA ALA A 331 7.81 3.68 1.58
C ALA A 331 8.37 4.96 0.92
N ALA A 332 9.59 4.91 0.37
CA ALA A 332 10.17 6.03 -0.35
C ALA A 332 9.44 6.29 -1.68
N HIS A 333 9.04 5.22 -2.38
CA HIS A 333 8.30 5.30 -3.63
C HIS A 333 6.87 5.86 -3.40
N ALA A 334 6.16 5.36 -2.40
CA ALA A 334 4.84 5.90 -2.06
C ALA A 334 4.90 7.40 -1.73
N ARG A 335 5.91 7.83 -0.96
CA ARG A 335 6.15 9.24 -0.67
C ARG A 335 6.48 10.05 -1.93
N LEU A 336 7.30 9.52 -2.83
CA LEU A 336 7.61 10.18 -4.10
C LEU A 336 6.33 10.42 -4.90
N VAL A 337 5.51 9.40 -5.11
CA VAL A 337 4.28 9.50 -5.91
C VAL A 337 3.30 10.50 -5.28
N ILE A 338 2.97 10.35 -4.01
CA ILE A 338 1.97 11.19 -3.33
C ILE A 338 2.44 12.64 -3.23
N ARG A 339 3.70 12.88 -2.85
CA ARG A 339 4.22 14.26 -2.74
C ARG A 339 4.30 14.94 -4.09
N SER A 340 4.74 14.22 -5.15
CA SER A 340 4.76 14.77 -6.50
C SER A 340 3.36 15.10 -7.00
N LEU A 341 2.35 14.26 -6.72
CA LEU A 341 0.97 14.57 -7.07
C LEU A 341 0.47 15.84 -6.36
N LEU A 342 0.66 15.95 -5.06
CA LEU A 342 0.27 17.13 -4.28
C LEU A 342 0.99 18.39 -4.77
N GLU A 343 2.29 18.31 -5.06
CA GLU A 343 3.06 19.41 -5.63
C GLU A 343 2.50 19.85 -6.99
N VAL A 344 2.19 18.91 -7.88
CA VAL A 344 1.63 19.21 -9.22
C VAL A 344 0.25 19.87 -9.08
N LEU A 345 -0.64 19.33 -8.24
CA LEU A 345 -1.96 19.92 -7.98
C LEU A 345 -1.85 21.36 -7.46
N CYS A 346 -0.90 21.63 -6.55
CA CYS A 346 -0.63 22.97 -6.05
C CYS A 346 -0.07 23.89 -7.15
N GLN A 347 0.92 23.44 -7.92
CA GLN A 347 1.58 24.22 -8.97
C GLN A 347 0.62 24.59 -10.12
N ARG A 348 -0.30 23.68 -10.49
CA ARG A 348 -1.33 23.89 -11.51
C ARG A 348 -2.55 24.64 -11.00
N ASN A 349 -2.57 24.98 -9.71
CA ASN A 349 -3.70 25.64 -9.06
C ASN A 349 -5.04 24.89 -9.29
N ILE A 350 -5.02 23.56 -9.09
CA ILE A 350 -6.16 22.67 -9.34
C ILE A 350 -7.19 22.80 -8.23
N ALA A 351 -8.44 23.06 -8.57
CA ALA A 351 -9.59 22.76 -7.73
C ALA A 351 -10.15 21.39 -8.09
N ILE A 352 -10.60 20.64 -7.11
CA ILE A 352 -11.14 19.29 -7.27
C ILE A 352 -12.62 19.34 -6.89
N GLU A 353 -13.47 18.83 -7.78
CA GLU A 353 -14.90 18.65 -7.52
C GLU A 353 -15.20 17.15 -7.64
N VAL A 354 -15.76 16.56 -6.58
CA VAL A 354 -16.24 15.17 -6.60
C VAL A 354 -17.67 15.16 -7.12
N VAL A 355 -17.90 14.46 -8.24
CA VAL A 355 -19.19 14.38 -8.91
C VAL A 355 -19.99 13.16 -8.45
N ASP A 356 -19.31 12.00 -8.34
CA ASP A 356 -19.90 10.73 -7.92
C ASP A 356 -18.83 9.79 -7.39
N SER A 357 -19.22 8.82 -6.56
CA SER A 357 -18.24 7.86 -6.02
C SER A 357 -18.86 6.52 -5.64
N VAL A 358 -18.09 5.46 -5.85
CA VAL A 358 -18.36 4.11 -5.35
C VAL A 358 -17.19 3.69 -4.46
N ARG A 359 -17.47 3.43 -3.19
CA ARG A 359 -16.44 3.02 -2.22
C ARG A 359 -15.99 1.59 -2.45
N HIS A 360 -14.68 1.36 -2.39
CA HIS A 360 -14.15 0.03 -2.13
C HIS A 360 -14.29 -0.29 -0.65
N VAL A 361 -14.94 -1.41 -0.33
CA VAL A 361 -15.29 -1.77 1.05
C VAL A 361 -14.74 -3.15 1.38
N GLU A 362 -13.87 -3.21 2.37
CA GLU A 362 -13.45 -4.46 2.99
C GLU A 362 -14.49 -4.89 4.04
N THR A 363 -15.01 -6.09 3.89
CA THR A 363 -16.00 -6.67 4.83
C THR A 363 -15.46 -7.96 5.42
N ALA A 364 -15.42 -8.02 6.73
CA ALA A 364 -15.15 -9.19 7.52
C ALA A 364 -16.35 -9.48 8.46
N GLU A 365 -16.35 -10.59 9.17
CA GLU A 365 -17.48 -10.95 10.04
C GLU A 365 -17.72 -9.91 11.16
N LYS A 366 -16.65 -9.27 11.66
CA LYS A 366 -16.72 -8.36 12.81
C LYS A 366 -16.58 -6.88 12.46
N PHE A 367 -16.23 -6.55 11.22
CA PHE A 367 -16.09 -5.16 10.81
C PHE A 367 -16.37 -4.97 9.32
N THR A 368 -16.72 -3.75 8.99
CA THR A 368 -16.78 -3.26 7.61
C THR A 368 -16.09 -1.91 7.56
N ARG A 369 -15.20 -1.72 6.61
CA ARG A 369 -14.37 -0.53 6.49
C ARG A 369 -14.25 -0.10 5.03
N ALA A 370 -14.32 1.21 4.76
CA ALA A 370 -13.94 1.76 3.46
C ALA A 370 -12.40 1.83 3.36
N VAL A 371 -11.85 1.29 2.26
CA VAL A 371 -10.40 1.23 2.00
C VAL A 371 -9.97 2.28 0.97
N GLY A 372 -10.83 2.59 0.01
CA GLY A 372 -10.60 3.49 -1.09
C GLY A 372 -11.84 3.58 -1.96
N TYR A 373 -11.66 3.56 -3.27
CA TYR A 373 -12.75 3.69 -4.22
C TYR A 373 -12.64 2.65 -5.33
N GLU A 374 -13.80 2.10 -5.75
CA GLU A 374 -13.96 1.34 -7.00
C GLU A 374 -14.09 2.28 -8.20
N ALA A 375 -14.81 3.40 -8.00
CA ALA A 375 -14.94 4.47 -8.95
C ALA A 375 -15.01 5.81 -8.20
N LEU A 376 -14.35 6.83 -8.73
CA LEU A 376 -14.35 8.17 -8.16
C LEU A 376 -14.40 9.20 -9.29
N LYS A 377 -15.61 9.59 -9.67
CA LYS A 377 -15.83 10.57 -10.73
C LYS A 377 -15.55 11.98 -10.22
N VAL A 378 -14.59 12.64 -10.82
CA VAL A 378 -14.14 13.99 -10.43
C VAL A 378 -14.00 14.92 -11.63
N CYS A 379 -13.92 16.22 -11.34
CA CYS A 379 -13.53 17.24 -12.28
C CYS A 379 -12.33 18.01 -11.70
N PHE A 380 -11.31 18.27 -12.53
CA PHE A 380 -10.21 19.17 -12.23
C PHE A 380 -10.43 20.52 -12.94
N ARG A 381 -10.34 21.61 -12.20
CA ARG A 381 -10.45 22.98 -12.75
C ARG A 381 -9.26 23.80 -12.34
N VAL A 382 -8.65 24.50 -13.29
CA VAL A 382 -7.60 25.47 -12.99
C VAL A 382 -8.25 26.74 -12.44
N GLN A 383 -7.96 27.07 -11.20
CA GLN A 383 -8.42 28.32 -10.58
C GLN A 383 -7.59 29.48 -11.12
N LYS A 384 -8.26 30.59 -11.49
CA LYS A 384 -7.57 31.84 -11.80
C LYS A 384 -6.97 32.40 -10.52
N ARG A 385 -5.68 32.72 -10.54
CA ARG A 385 -5.11 33.51 -9.43
C ARG A 385 -5.78 34.87 -9.43
N GLU A 386 -6.47 35.22 -8.37
CA GLU A 386 -6.82 36.62 -8.13
C GLU A 386 -5.50 37.38 -7.95
N MET A 387 -5.26 38.36 -8.82
CA MET A 387 -4.09 39.25 -8.78
C MET A 387 -4.25 40.26 -7.66
#